data_ae37ba3572f73e07d0a79304c45f28c8
#
_entry.id   ae37ba3572f73e07d0a79304c45f28c8
#
_cell.length_a   1.000
_cell.length_b   1.000
_cell.length_c   1.000
_cell.angle_alpha   90.00
_cell.angle_beta   90.00
_cell.angle_gamma   90.00
#
_symmetry.space_group_name_H-M   'P 1'
#
loop_
_entity.id
_entity.type
_entity.pdbx_description
1 polymer ?
#
loop_
_entity_poly.entity_id
_entity_poly.type
_entity_poly.pdbx_seq_one_letter_code
_entity_poly.pdbx_strand_id
1 'polypeptide(L)'
;ATTLPVPTRVQAHFETLLNLCPCLVNQLDSPVSASAVVHLCELTLGARISSANIGQAFAIQHPNGRAWRYPPSRVPTAGVGEISELLCSDLLENEGVPRMGLNPDKWPDWRVPGHALLNKGALRDLRALGDILIPCAPTNLLISVKTESARERLLYSANSIEGIGFGFFNQADEFVTRRRIQLFKRMGFSAIYMPDDTLVQIEAELARRGEDIADVQNIYGTQLYRPHSIFTSDMKRIVGRSAFDL
;
A
#
# COMPACT_ATOMS: atom_id res chain seq x y z
N ALA A 1 5.12 20.75 -21.86
CA ALA A 1 5.33 20.04 -20.60
C ALA A 1 5.01 21.04 -19.48
N THR A 2 3.94 20.80 -18.74
CA THR A 2 3.47 21.68 -17.67
C THR A 2 4.42 21.56 -16.48
N THR A 3 5.04 22.67 -16.15
CA THR A 3 5.94 22.83 -15.00
C THR A 3 5.19 23.04 -13.67
N LEU A 4 3.87 22.82 -13.66
CA LEU A 4 3.07 22.98 -12.46
C LEU A 4 3.43 21.91 -11.41
N PRO A 5 3.47 22.25 -10.12
CA PRO A 5 3.60 21.29 -9.04
C PRO A 5 2.52 20.20 -9.13
N VAL A 6 2.87 18.97 -8.78
CA VAL A 6 1.96 17.82 -8.87
C VAL A 6 0.61 18.06 -8.18
N PRO A 7 0.53 18.63 -6.96
CA PRO A 7 -0.75 18.95 -6.31
C PRO A 7 -1.63 19.90 -7.13
N THR A 8 -1.02 20.90 -7.77
CA THR A 8 -1.76 21.85 -8.62
C THR A 8 -2.31 21.18 -9.87
N ARG A 9 -1.59 20.19 -10.41
CA ARG A 9 -2.09 19.39 -11.56
C ARG A 9 -3.28 18.53 -11.19
N VAL A 10 -3.27 17.90 -10.03
CA VAL A 10 -4.42 17.12 -9.51
C VAL A 10 -5.62 18.02 -9.33
N GLN A 11 -5.43 19.19 -8.73
CA GLN A 11 -6.49 20.19 -8.55
C GLN A 11 -7.06 20.65 -9.90
N ALA A 12 -6.21 20.93 -10.89
CA ALA A 12 -6.64 21.34 -12.22
C ALA A 12 -7.49 20.27 -12.92
N HIS A 13 -7.17 18.98 -12.76
CA HIS A 13 -8.00 17.89 -13.29
C HIS A 13 -9.38 17.84 -12.61
N PHE A 14 -9.45 18.06 -11.31
CA PHE A 14 -10.71 18.15 -10.59
C PHE A 14 -11.56 19.34 -11.05
N GLU A 15 -10.96 20.51 -11.17
CA GLU A 15 -11.63 21.70 -11.67
C GLU A 15 -12.17 21.49 -13.09
N THR A 16 -11.39 20.83 -13.94
CA THR A 16 -11.83 20.47 -15.29
C THR A 16 -13.03 19.53 -15.25
N LEU A 17 -13.03 18.49 -14.41
CA LEU A 17 -14.17 17.59 -14.24
C LEU A 17 -15.40 18.30 -13.71
N LEU A 18 -15.26 19.19 -12.72
CA LEU A 18 -16.38 19.97 -12.19
C LEU A 18 -16.94 20.94 -13.20
N ASN A 19 -16.09 21.54 -14.04
CA ASN A 19 -16.52 22.43 -15.12
C ASN A 19 -17.25 21.69 -16.26
N LEU A 20 -16.82 20.46 -16.58
CA LEU A 20 -17.48 19.61 -17.57
C LEU A 20 -18.79 19.01 -17.05
N CYS A 21 -18.89 18.79 -15.76
CA CYS A 21 -20.05 18.19 -15.11
C CYS A 21 -20.51 19.01 -13.91
N PRO A 22 -21.11 20.20 -14.10
CA PRO A 22 -21.55 21.07 -13.00
C PRO A 22 -22.55 20.40 -12.04
N CYS A 23 -23.31 19.40 -12.51
CA CYS A 23 -24.22 18.61 -11.68
C CYS A 23 -23.50 17.80 -10.59
N LEU A 24 -22.21 17.48 -10.75
CA LEU A 24 -21.40 16.83 -9.73
C LEU A 24 -21.22 17.73 -8.50
N VAL A 25 -21.19 19.05 -8.68
CA VAL A 25 -21.00 20.02 -7.58
C VAL A 25 -22.12 19.89 -6.55
N ASN A 26 -23.35 19.66 -7.00
CA ASN A 26 -24.51 19.53 -6.11
C ASN A 26 -24.67 18.13 -5.49
N GLN A 27 -23.92 17.15 -6.00
CA GLN A 27 -23.91 15.76 -5.49
C GLN A 27 -22.72 15.47 -4.57
N LEU A 28 -21.79 16.42 -4.43
CA LEU A 28 -20.56 16.27 -3.67
C LEU A 28 -20.71 16.54 -2.15
N ASP A 29 -21.87 16.30 -1.59
CA ASP A 29 -22.01 16.12 -0.13
C ASP A 29 -21.38 14.80 0.34
N SER A 30 -21.01 13.94 -0.63
CA SER A 30 -20.30 12.69 -0.37
C SER A 30 -18.79 12.88 -0.53
N PRO A 31 -17.96 12.21 0.29
CA PRO A 31 -16.51 12.22 0.11
C PRO A 31 -16.13 11.69 -1.28
N VAL A 32 -15.16 12.32 -1.91
CA VAL A 32 -14.60 11.81 -3.18
C VAL A 32 -14.03 10.41 -2.92
N SER A 33 -14.48 9.43 -3.68
CA SER A 33 -14.09 8.04 -3.47
C SER A 33 -12.59 7.81 -3.66
N ALA A 34 -12.03 6.85 -2.96
CA ALA A 34 -10.63 6.48 -3.11
C ALA A 34 -10.28 6.10 -4.56
N SER A 35 -11.19 5.41 -5.26
CA SER A 35 -11.01 5.06 -6.68
C SER A 35 -10.92 6.29 -7.59
N ALA A 36 -11.71 7.33 -7.33
CA ALA A 36 -11.61 8.57 -8.09
C ALA A 36 -10.27 9.27 -7.85
N VAL A 37 -9.78 9.26 -6.62
CA VAL A 37 -8.45 9.83 -6.28
C VAL A 37 -7.33 9.05 -6.97
N VAL A 38 -7.36 7.72 -6.93
CA VAL A 38 -6.36 6.89 -7.61
C VAL A 38 -6.39 7.11 -9.11
N HIS A 39 -7.59 7.18 -9.72
CA HIS A 39 -7.71 7.48 -11.14
C HIS A 39 -7.12 8.85 -11.50
N LEU A 40 -7.30 9.87 -10.67
CA LEU A 40 -6.66 11.17 -10.86
C LEU A 40 -5.14 11.12 -10.75
N CYS A 41 -4.61 10.27 -9.87
CA CYS A 41 -3.18 10.02 -9.79
C CYS A 41 -2.67 9.42 -11.11
N GLU A 42 -3.36 8.42 -11.66
CA GLU A 42 -3.03 7.82 -12.95
C GLU A 42 -3.07 8.83 -14.11
N LEU A 43 -4.13 9.67 -14.17
CA LEU A 43 -4.23 10.74 -15.16
C LEU A 43 -3.06 11.75 -15.04
N THR A 44 -2.69 12.08 -13.81
CA THR A 44 -1.60 13.03 -13.55
C THR A 44 -0.23 12.45 -13.93
N LEU A 45 -0.04 11.16 -13.68
CA LEU A 45 1.17 10.42 -14.05
C LEU A 45 1.23 10.12 -15.55
N GLY A 46 0.09 10.07 -16.22
CA GLY A 46 -0.03 9.58 -17.60
C GLY A 46 0.22 8.07 -17.72
N ALA A 47 0.10 7.32 -16.64
CA ALA A 47 0.37 5.89 -16.56
C ALA A 47 -0.46 5.22 -15.48
N ARG A 48 -0.70 3.92 -15.62
CA ARG A 48 -1.29 3.11 -14.56
C ARG A 48 -0.34 2.94 -13.39
N ILE A 49 -0.91 2.69 -12.21
CA ILE A 49 -0.12 2.41 -11.00
C ILE A 49 0.75 1.16 -11.23
N SER A 50 2.02 1.28 -10.87
CA SER A 50 3.04 0.25 -11.02
C SER A 50 4.10 0.37 -9.91
N SER A 51 4.93 -0.65 -9.76
CA SER A 51 6.06 -0.63 -8.82
C SER A 51 7.03 0.54 -9.09
N ALA A 52 7.12 1.01 -10.34
CA ALA A 52 7.98 2.12 -10.72
C ALA A 52 7.42 3.50 -10.33
N ASN A 53 6.10 3.65 -10.15
CA ASN A 53 5.47 4.96 -9.94
C ASN A 53 4.59 5.07 -8.68
N ILE A 54 4.42 4.02 -7.91
CA ILE A 54 3.51 4.02 -6.74
C ILE A 54 3.88 5.06 -5.69
N GLY A 55 5.17 5.30 -5.46
CA GLY A 55 5.63 6.35 -4.57
C GLY A 55 5.23 7.75 -5.06
N GLN A 56 5.31 8.00 -6.37
CA GLN A 56 4.86 9.24 -6.98
C GLN A 56 3.33 9.39 -6.89
N ALA A 57 2.58 8.31 -7.15
CA ALA A 57 1.13 8.30 -7.00
C ALA A 57 0.71 8.66 -5.56
N PHE A 58 1.38 8.09 -4.58
CA PHE A 58 1.14 8.43 -3.18
C PHE A 58 1.46 9.90 -2.89
N ALA A 59 2.58 10.42 -3.35
CA ALA A 59 2.99 11.82 -3.16
C ALA A 59 2.01 12.81 -3.82
N ILE A 60 1.38 12.45 -4.94
CA ILE A 60 0.36 13.27 -5.61
C ILE A 60 -0.86 13.47 -4.69
N GLN A 61 -1.35 12.42 -4.07
CA GLN A 61 -2.54 12.49 -3.22
C GLN A 61 -2.23 12.92 -1.77
N HIS A 62 -0.96 12.86 -1.35
CA HIS A 62 -0.52 13.15 0.01
C HIS A 62 0.66 14.15 0.04
N PRO A 63 0.49 15.32 -0.57
CA PRO A 63 1.56 16.30 -0.66
C PRO A 63 1.90 16.84 0.74
N ASN A 64 3.20 16.93 1.04
CA ASN A 64 3.72 17.48 2.31
C ASN A 64 3.16 16.79 3.57
N GLY A 65 2.93 15.47 3.51
CA GLY A 65 2.43 14.71 4.64
C GLY A 65 0.97 15.01 5.02
N ARG A 66 0.18 15.54 4.09
CA ARG A 66 -1.24 15.81 4.32
C ARG A 66 -2.08 15.25 3.19
N ALA A 67 -3.16 14.54 3.54
CA ALA A 67 -4.13 14.09 2.55
C ALA A 67 -4.64 15.27 1.72
N TRP A 68 -4.64 15.09 0.41
CA TRP A 68 -5.22 16.07 -0.50
C TRP A 68 -6.73 16.20 -0.26
N ARG A 69 -7.22 17.44 -0.27
CA ARG A 69 -8.64 17.76 -0.12
C ARG A 69 -9.04 18.78 -1.18
N TYR A 70 -10.11 18.53 -1.87
CA TYR A 70 -10.65 19.46 -2.85
C TYR A 70 -12.15 19.73 -2.67
N PRO A 71 -12.56 20.97 -2.77
CA PRO A 71 -11.77 22.15 -2.41
C PRO A 71 -11.40 22.07 -0.93
N PRO A 72 -10.35 22.73 -0.46
CA PRO A 72 -9.74 22.48 0.86
C PRO A 72 -10.69 22.44 2.06
N SER A 73 -11.90 22.98 1.91
CA SER A 73 -12.86 23.11 3.00
C SER A 73 -14.25 22.49 2.72
N ARG A 74 -14.52 21.98 1.51
CA ARG A 74 -15.89 21.62 1.12
C ARG A 74 -16.13 20.16 0.76
N VAL A 75 -15.13 19.46 0.24
CA VAL A 75 -15.29 18.06 -0.17
C VAL A 75 -14.27 17.20 0.57
N PRO A 76 -14.69 16.41 1.56
CA PRO A 76 -13.80 15.46 2.17
C PRO A 76 -13.42 14.39 1.14
N THR A 77 -12.11 14.12 1.00
CA THR A 77 -11.63 12.95 0.26
C THR A 77 -11.76 11.70 1.12
N ALA A 78 -11.78 10.54 0.49
CA ALA A 78 -11.61 9.28 1.18
C ALA A 78 -10.36 9.33 2.09
N GLY A 79 -10.38 8.58 3.18
CA GLY A 79 -9.28 8.55 4.13
C GLY A 79 -7.98 8.08 3.45
N VAL A 80 -6.84 8.65 3.88
CA VAL A 80 -5.51 8.29 3.34
C VAL A 80 -5.26 6.79 3.40
N GLY A 81 -5.72 6.12 4.45
CA GLY A 81 -5.62 4.67 4.59
C GLY A 81 -6.31 3.93 3.45
N GLU A 82 -7.55 4.31 3.14
CA GLU A 82 -8.32 3.70 2.05
C GLU A 82 -7.68 3.91 0.68
N ILE A 83 -7.12 5.09 0.43
CA ILE A 83 -6.40 5.38 -0.81
C ILE A 83 -5.13 4.52 -0.90
N SER A 84 -4.38 4.39 0.19
CA SER A 84 -3.16 3.58 0.23
C SER A 84 -3.45 2.09 0.01
N GLU A 85 -4.52 1.57 0.61
CA GLU A 85 -4.99 0.20 0.37
C GLU A 85 -5.33 -0.03 -1.10
N LEU A 86 -6.02 0.94 -1.71
CA LEU A 86 -6.39 0.85 -3.12
C LEU A 86 -5.17 0.96 -4.04
N LEU A 87 -4.22 1.86 -3.75
CA LEU A 87 -2.95 1.95 -4.49
C LEU A 87 -2.19 0.62 -4.46
N CYS A 88 -2.10 -0.02 -3.29
CA CYS A 88 -1.47 -1.33 -3.16
C CYS A 88 -2.22 -2.41 -3.95
N SER A 89 -3.56 -2.41 -3.91
CA SER A 89 -4.39 -3.35 -4.64
C SER A 89 -4.29 -3.16 -6.17
N ASP A 90 -4.29 -1.91 -6.63
CA ASP A 90 -4.18 -1.60 -8.06
C ASP A 90 -2.76 -1.93 -8.59
N LEU A 91 -1.73 -1.72 -7.76
CA LEU A 91 -0.38 -2.20 -8.07
C LEU A 91 -0.36 -3.71 -8.32
N LEU A 92 -0.93 -4.49 -7.41
CA LEU A 92 -1.00 -5.94 -7.53
C LEU A 92 -1.74 -6.36 -8.81
N GLU A 93 -2.90 -5.78 -9.07
CA GLU A 93 -3.73 -6.10 -10.24
C GLU A 93 -3.04 -5.73 -11.56
N ASN A 94 -2.49 -4.53 -11.65
CA ASN A 94 -1.84 -4.03 -12.85
C ASN A 94 -0.57 -4.84 -13.21
N GLU A 95 0.09 -5.37 -12.21
CA GLU A 95 1.30 -6.19 -12.40
C GLU A 95 1.05 -7.70 -12.33
N GLY A 96 -0.20 -8.14 -12.34
CA GLY A 96 -0.58 -9.52 -12.64
C GLY A 96 -0.91 -10.41 -11.43
N VAL A 97 -1.21 -9.83 -10.26
CA VAL A 97 -1.92 -10.52 -9.16
C VAL A 97 -3.38 -10.02 -9.20
N PRO A 98 -4.30 -10.77 -9.80
CA PRO A 98 -5.64 -10.28 -10.05
C PRO A 98 -6.40 -10.01 -8.77
N ARG A 99 -7.26 -9.00 -8.79
CA ARG A 99 -8.17 -8.69 -7.69
C ARG A 99 -9.46 -9.49 -7.85
N MET A 100 -9.98 -10.03 -6.75
CA MET A 100 -11.34 -10.57 -6.76
C MET A 100 -12.34 -9.46 -6.99
N GLY A 101 -13.21 -9.65 -7.99
CA GLY A 101 -14.34 -8.78 -8.22
C GLY A 101 -15.25 -8.77 -7.00
N LEU A 102 -15.62 -7.58 -6.53
CA LEU A 102 -16.62 -7.41 -5.48
C LEU A 102 -18.00 -7.72 -6.08
N ASN A 103 -18.48 -8.94 -5.91
CA ASN A 103 -19.91 -9.19 -5.99
C ASN A 103 -20.47 -9.03 -4.57
N PRO A 104 -21.24 -7.97 -4.28
CA PRO A 104 -21.73 -7.71 -2.93
C PRO A 104 -22.61 -8.83 -2.38
N ASP A 105 -23.22 -9.63 -3.24
CA ASP A 105 -24.14 -10.70 -2.88
C ASP A 105 -23.50 -12.08 -2.75
N LYS A 106 -22.25 -12.21 -3.15
CA LYS A 106 -21.52 -13.47 -3.04
C LYS A 106 -20.33 -13.32 -2.12
N TRP A 107 -20.20 -14.24 -1.21
CA TRP A 107 -18.99 -14.42 -0.41
C TRP A 107 -17.79 -14.56 -1.34
N PRO A 108 -16.67 -13.88 -1.00
CA PRO A 108 -15.42 -14.17 -1.67
C PRO A 108 -15.16 -15.66 -1.58
N ASP A 109 -15.00 -16.30 -2.72
CA ASP A 109 -14.66 -17.71 -2.73
C ASP A 109 -13.19 -17.85 -2.30
N TRP A 110 -12.99 -18.16 -1.03
CA TRP A 110 -11.68 -18.45 -0.44
C TRP A 110 -10.90 -19.54 -1.18
N ARG A 111 -11.56 -20.20 -2.11
CA ARG A 111 -10.99 -21.23 -2.97
C ARG A 111 -10.39 -20.70 -4.27
N VAL A 112 -10.34 -19.40 -4.47
CA VAL A 112 -9.68 -18.80 -5.63
C VAL A 112 -8.26 -18.36 -5.24
N PRO A 113 -7.27 -19.26 -5.35
CA PRO A 113 -5.90 -18.92 -4.98
C PRO A 113 -5.34 -17.81 -5.88
N GLY A 114 -4.43 -17.03 -5.35
CA GLY A 114 -3.72 -16.03 -6.11
C GLY A 114 -4.46 -14.74 -6.41
N HIS A 115 -5.69 -14.57 -5.89
CA HIS A 115 -6.46 -13.34 -6.08
C HIS A 115 -6.43 -12.47 -4.82
N ALA A 116 -6.14 -11.18 -5.00
CA ALA A 116 -6.16 -10.22 -3.91
C ALA A 116 -7.60 -9.88 -3.49
N LEU A 117 -7.89 -10.02 -2.21
CA LEU A 117 -9.13 -9.62 -1.57
C LEU A 117 -8.90 -8.36 -0.73
N LEU A 118 -9.52 -7.26 -1.11
CA LEU A 118 -9.56 -6.05 -0.30
C LEU A 118 -10.52 -6.18 0.87
N ASN A 119 -10.12 -5.63 2.02
CA ASN A 119 -10.89 -5.70 3.26
C ASN A 119 -12.24 -4.94 3.24
N LYS A 120 -12.60 -4.18 2.26
CA LYS A 120 -13.86 -3.40 2.21
C LYS A 120 -15.13 -4.24 2.49
N GLY A 121 -15.22 -4.80 3.72
CA GLY A 121 -16.29 -5.68 4.16
C GLY A 121 -16.15 -7.15 3.72
N ALA A 122 -15.20 -7.47 2.86
CA ALA A 122 -15.01 -8.83 2.36
C ALA A 122 -14.33 -9.75 3.38
N LEU A 123 -13.46 -9.22 4.22
CA LEU A 123 -12.76 -10.02 5.24
C LEU A 123 -13.55 -10.21 6.54
N ARG A 124 -14.68 -9.53 6.72
CA ARG A 124 -15.56 -9.62 7.91
C ARG A 124 -14.77 -9.73 9.22
N ASP A 125 -14.77 -10.89 9.85
CA ASP A 125 -14.12 -11.11 11.14
C ASP A 125 -12.58 -11.06 11.04
N LEU A 126 -12.03 -11.31 9.86
CA LEU A 126 -10.59 -11.23 9.60
C LEU A 126 -10.09 -9.81 9.30
N ARG A 127 -10.99 -8.83 9.18
CA ARG A 127 -10.63 -7.43 8.88
C ARG A 127 -9.66 -6.81 9.88
N ALA A 128 -9.65 -7.32 11.12
CA ALA A 128 -8.74 -6.85 12.15
C ALA A 128 -7.29 -7.29 11.91
N LEU A 129 -7.07 -8.31 11.06
CA LEU A 129 -5.76 -8.92 10.84
C LEU A 129 -4.96 -8.21 9.75
N GLY A 130 -5.62 -7.59 8.78
CA GLY A 130 -4.94 -6.86 7.70
C GLY A 130 -5.89 -6.26 6.68
N ASP A 131 -5.32 -5.65 5.65
CA ASP A 131 -6.02 -4.82 4.68
C ASP A 131 -6.27 -5.55 3.35
N ILE A 132 -5.36 -6.46 2.95
CA ILE A 132 -5.47 -7.29 1.74
C ILE A 132 -5.12 -8.73 2.11
N LEU A 133 -5.95 -9.68 1.68
CA LEU A 133 -5.68 -11.10 1.80
C LEU A 133 -5.50 -11.71 0.41
N ILE A 134 -4.49 -12.57 0.26
CA ILE A 134 -4.30 -13.40 -0.94
C ILE A 134 -4.28 -14.86 -0.50
N PRO A 135 -5.32 -15.64 -0.81
CA PRO A 135 -5.31 -17.07 -0.57
C PRO A 135 -4.20 -17.73 -1.40
N CYS A 136 -3.31 -18.43 -0.77
CA CYS A 136 -2.22 -19.17 -1.44
C CYS A 136 -1.70 -20.30 -0.56
N ALA A 137 -0.90 -21.18 -1.14
CA ALA A 137 -0.25 -22.27 -0.43
C ALA A 137 1.13 -21.81 0.12
N PRO A 138 1.64 -22.38 1.19
CA PRO A 138 0.97 -23.29 2.14
C PRO A 138 0.01 -22.56 3.11
N THR A 139 0.12 -21.24 3.22
CA THR A 139 -0.71 -20.39 4.08
C THR A 139 -1.16 -19.15 3.32
N ASN A 140 -2.29 -18.58 3.71
CA ASN A 140 -2.78 -17.33 3.15
C ASN A 140 -1.81 -16.19 3.45
N LEU A 141 -1.60 -15.32 2.47
CA LEU A 141 -0.80 -14.13 2.59
C LEU A 141 -1.67 -12.97 3.06
N LEU A 142 -1.27 -12.31 4.14
CA LEU A 142 -1.96 -11.14 4.64
C LEU A 142 -1.06 -9.91 4.54
N ILE A 143 -1.55 -8.88 3.87
CA ILE A 143 -0.84 -7.62 3.68
C ILE A 143 -1.48 -6.55 4.55
N SER A 144 -0.67 -5.91 5.38
CA SER A 144 -1.07 -4.73 6.14
C SER A 144 -0.51 -3.48 5.48
N VAL A 145 -1.40 -2.63 4.99
CA VAL A 145 -1.06 -1.38 4.31
C VAL A 145 -1.03 -0.24 5.32
N LYS A 146 0.06 0.50 5.34
CA LYS A 146 0.23 1.67 6.22
C LYS A 146 0.62 2.90 5.40
N THR A 147 0.25 4.07 5.90
CA THR A 147 0.57 5.33 5.23
C THR A 147 1.99 5.78 5.56
N GLU A 148 2.21 6.60 6.55
CA GLU A 148 3.50 7.28 6.75
C GLU A 148 4.32 6.76 7.92
N SER A 149 3.68 6.23 8.95
CA SER A 149 4.38 5.79 10.16
C SER A 149 4.15 4.33 10.49
N ALA A 150 5.23 3.63 10.79
CA ALA A 150 5.22 2.25 11.27
C ALA A 150 4.83 2.17 12.77
N ARG A 151 3.74 2.86 13.13
CA ARG A 151 3.26 2.85 14.51
C ARG A 151 2.74 1.46 14.92
N GLU A 152 2.38 1.33 16.18
CA GLU A 152 1.89 0.11 16.82
C GLU A 152 0.84 -0.68 16.01
N ARG A 153 0.10 -0.02 15.12
CA ARG A 153 -0.88 -0.67 14.23
C ARG A 153 -0.28 -1.68 13.25
N LEU A 154 0.99 -1.52 12.84
CA LEU A 154 1.68 -2.54 12.06
C LEU A 154 1.85 -3.82 12.92
N LEU A 155 1.94 -3.66 14.22
CA LEU A 155 2.21 -4.71 15.18
C LEU A 155 1.04 -5.68 15.36
N TYR A 156 -0.18 -5.25 15.13
CA TYR A 156 -1.37 -6.10 15.30
C TYR A 156 -1.63 -7.05 14.12
N SER A 157 -0.97 -6.82 12.98
CA SER A 157 -1.22 -7.57 11.74
C SER A 157 -0.36 -8.84 11.59
N ALA A 158 0.59 -9.07 12.49
CA ALA A 158 1.63 -10.09 12.32
C ALA A 158 1.35 -11.44 13.01
N ASN A 159 0.18 -11.61 13.64
CA ASN A 159 -0.10 -12.82 14.41
C ASN A 159 -0.68 -13.93 13.54
N SER A 160 0.09 -14.98 13.33
CA SER A 160 -0.32 -16.35 12.92
C SER A 160 -0.54 -16.60 11.41
N ILE A 161 -0.28 -15.65 10.53
CA ILE A 161 -0.36 -15.82 9.08
C ILE A 161 0.93 -15.21 8.52
N GLU A 162 1.36 -15.58 7.31
CA GLU A 162 2.53 -14.97 6.69
C GLU A 162 2.29 -13.45 6.51
N GLY A 163 2.80 -12.66 7.43
CA GLY A 163 2.53 -11.23 7.55
C GLY A 163 3.45 -10.40 6.66
N ILE A 164 2.84 -9.61 5.78
CA ILE A 164 3.53 -8.63 4.94
C ILE A 164 3.14 -7.24 5.40
N GLY A 165 4.15 -6.41 5.70
CA GLY A 165 3.98 -4.97 5.87
C GLY A 165 4.16 -4.27 4.53
N PHE A 166 3.26 -3.35 4.18
CA PHE A 166 3.39 -2.48 3.03
C PHE A 166 3.06 -1.05 3.45
N GLY A 167 3.93 -0.09 3.17
CA GLY A 167 3.66 1.28 3.60
C GLY A 167 4.47 2.33 2.87
N PHE A 168 3.93 3.54 2.87
CA PHE A 168 4.56 4.74 2.30
C PHE A 168 5.36 5.47 3.38
N PHE A 169 6.24 4.72 4.04
CA PHE A 169 7.06 5.23 5.14
C PHE A 169 8.02 6.31 4.65
N ASN A 170 8.14 7.38 5.41
CA ASN A 170 9.01 8.51 5.10
C ASN A 170 9.97 8.88 6.25
N GLN A 171 10.01 8.07 7.31
CA GLN A 171 10.85 8.28 8.49
C GLN A 171 11.76 7.09 8.70
N ALA A 172 12.97 7.15 8.16
CA ALA A 172 13.96 6.08 8.23
C ALA A 172 14.36 5.71 9.68
N ASP A 173 14.35 6.68 10.59
CA ASP A 173 14.69 6.50 12.00
C ASP A 173 13.74 5.54 12.75
N GLU A 174 12.52 5.37 12.27
CA GLU A 174 11.57 4.39 12.81
C GLU A 174 12.00 2.93 12.58
N PHE A 175 12.96 2.68 11.68
CA PHE A 175 13.34 1.33 11.24
C PHE A 175 14.75 0.90 11.66
N VAL A 176 15.60 1.84 12.09
CA VAL A 176 17.06 1.59 12.28
C VAL A 176 17.47 1.26 13.71
N THR A 177 16.53 1.21 14.65
CA THR A 177 16.90 0.84 16.03
C THR A 177 16.84 -0.66 16.21
N ARG A 178 17.85 -1.24 16.89
CA ARG A 178 17.87 -2.68 17.23
C ARG A 178 16.58 -3.15 17.89
N ARG A 179 16.00 -2.31 18.75
CA ARG A 179 14.75 -2.65 19.43
C ARG A 179 13.59 -2.81 18.44
N ARG A 180 13.49 -1.92 17.45
CA ARG A 180 12.44 -1.98 16.41
C ARG A 180 12.65 -3.17 15.49
N ILE A 181 13.87 -3.38 15.00
CA ILE A 181 14.23 -4.53 14.17
C ILE A 181 13.87 -5.84 14.87
N GLN A 182 14.29 -5.99 16.15
CA GLN A 182 13.96 -7.16 16.93
C GLN A 182 12.44 -7.31 17.18
N LEU A 183 11.72 -6.21 17.33
CA LEU A 183 10.28 -6.23 17.49
C LEU A 183 9.61 -6.79 16.23
N PHE A 184 9.91 -6.22 15.06
CA PHE A 184 9.35 -6.68 13.78
C PHE A 184 9.69 -8.15 13.50
N LYS A 185 10.93 -8.55 13.80
CA LYS A 185 11.37 -9.94 13.68
C LYS A 185 10.56 -10.88 14.58
N ARG A 186 10.39 -10.54 15.87
CA ARG A 186 9.62 -11.34 16.85
C ARG A 186 8.14 -11.41 16.53
N MET A 187 7.61 -10.43 15.86
CA MET A 187 6.23 -10.41 15.39
C MET A 187 5.97 -11.29 14.19
N GLY A 188 7.02 -11.87 13.61
CA GLY A 188 6.91 -12.80 12.51
C GLY A 188 6.64 -12.15 11.16
N PHE A 189 7.02 -10.87 10.96
CA PHE A 189 6.97 -10.30 9.62
C PHE A 189 7.86 -11.07 8.68
N SER A 190 7.30 -11.51 7.56
CA SER A 190 8.05 -12.10 6.47
C SER A 190 8.82 -11.04 5.69
N ALA A 191 8.19 -9.89 5.45
CA ALA A 191 8.81 -8.72 4.85
C ALA A 191 8.04 -7.43 5.18
N ILE A 192 8.72 -6.29 5.12
CA ILE A 192 8.13 -4.95 5.20
C ILE A 192 8.60 -4.18 3.98
N TYR A 193 7.65 -3.86 3.09
CA TYR A 193 7.91 -3.11 1.86
C TYR A 193 7.71 -1.62 2.09
N MET A 194 8.61 -0.84 1.53
CA MET A 194 8.67 0.61 1.70
C MET A 194 9.14 1.30 0.43
N PRO A 195 8.97 2.64 0.31
CA PRO A 195 9.54 3.39 -0.80
C PRO A 195 11.04 3.15 -0.95
N ASP A 196 11.50 3.06 -2.18
CA ASP A 196 12.89 2.73 -2.49
C ASP A 196 13.86 3.77 -1.91
N ASP A 197 13.49 5.04 -1.94
CA ASP A 197 14.27 6.14 -1.35
C ASP A 197 14.32 6.07 0.19
N THR A 198 13.25 5.64 0.83
CA THR A 198 13.24 5.41 2.29
C THR A 198 14.17 4.24 2.65
N LEU A 199 14.18 3.18 1.85
CA LEU A 199 15.09 2.05 2.07
C LEU A 199 16.55 2.49 1.95
N VAL A 200 16.90 3.31 0.97
CA VAL A 200 18.26 3.88 0.82
C VAL A 200 18.64 4.72 2.05
N GLN A 201 17.71 5.50 2.60
CA GLN A 201 17.97 6.27 3.82
C GLN A 201 18.19 5.37 5.04
N ILE A 202 17.43 4.27 5.17
CA ILE A 202 17.61 3.27 6.23
C ILE A 202 19.00 2.62 6.11
N GLU A 203 19.39 2.21 4.91
CA GLU A 203 20.69 1.62 4.64
C GLU A 203 21.84 2.57 5.04
N ALA A 204 21.76 3.84 4.61
CA ALA A 204 22.74 4.84 4.98
C ALA A 204 22.83 5.08 6.50
N GLU A 205 21.67 5.10 7.18
CA GLU A 205 21.61 5.30 8.62
C GLU A 205 22.15 4.09 9.41
N LEU A 206 21.88 2.86 8.95
CA LEU A 206 22.44 1.64 9.54
C LEU A 206 23.97 1.62 9.35
N ALA A 207 24.46 1.91 8.14
CA ALA A 207 25.90 1.99 7.86
C ALA A 207 26.61 3.02 8.75
N ARG A 208 25.98 4.18 9.01
CA ARG A 208 26.50 5.20 9.94
C ARG A 208 26.61 4.67 11.38
N ARG A 209 25.81 3.69 11.75
CA ARG A 209 25.86 3.00 13.06
C ARG A 209 26.79 1.79 13.08
N GLY A 210 27.45 1.47 11.96
CA GLY A 210 28.30 0.29 11.82
C GLY A 210 27.50 -1.00 11.68
N GLU A 211 26.25 -0.92 11.22
CA GLU A 211 25.35 -2.06 10.98
C GLU A 211 25.11 -2.20 9.47
N ASP A 212 24.92 -3.43 8.99
CA ASP A 212 24.61 -3.71 7.59
C ASP A 212 23.12 -4.03 7.43
N ILE A 213 22.49 -3.47 6.40
CA ILE A 213 21.10 -3.80 6.08
C ILE A 213 20.93 -5.29 5.75
N ALA A 214 21.97 -5.96 5.23
CA ALA A 214 21.95 -7.40 4.98
C ALA A 214 21.73 -8.24 6.24
N ASP A 215 22.07 -7.72 7.41
CA ASP A 215 21.84 -8.36 8.71
C ASP A 215 20.43 -8.17 9.25
N VAL A 216 19.64 -7.27 8.61
CA VAL A 216 18.25 -7.02 8.98
C VAL A 216 17.35 -8.07 8.33
N GLN A 217 17.38 -9.26 8.91
CA GLN A 217 16.67 -10.44 8.42
C GLN A 217 15.48 -10.79 9.31
N ASN A 218 14.47 -11.42 8.73
CA ASN A 218 13.34 -12.02 9.46
C ASN A 218 13.79 -13.30 10.21
N ILE A 219 12.85 -13.99 10.85
CA ILE A 219 13.16 -15.23 11.61
C ILE A 219 13.63 -16.40 10.73
N TYR A 220 13.40 -16.32 9.41
CA TYR A 220 13.79 -17.34 8.43
C TYR A 220 15.08 -17.00 7.69
N GLY A 221 15.76 -15.92 8.08
CA GLY A 221 17.02 -15.50 7.47
C GLY A 221 16.85 -14.79 6.13
N THR A 222 15.67 -14.33 5.77
CA THR A 222 15.45 -13.52 4.57
C THR A 222 15.38 -12.04 4.89
N GLN A 223 15.68 -11.19 3.90
CA GLN A 223 15.69 -9.74 4.07
C GLN A 223 14.33 -9.24 4.56
N LEU A 224 14.34 -8.54 5.71
CA LEU A 224 13.12 -8.03 6.34
C LEU A 224 12.60 -6.76 5.65
N TYR A 225 13.48 -5.80 5.33
CA TYR A 225 13.12 -4.55 4.66
C TYR A 225 13.33 -4.67 3.16
N ARG A 226 12.33 -4.31 2.37
CA ARG A 226 12.32 -4.49 0.93
C ARG A 226 11.77 -3.27 0.22
N PRO A 227 12.27 -2.92 -0.98
CA PRO A 227 11.75 -1.80 -1.74
C PRO A 227 10.41 -2.12 -2.41
N HIS A 228 9.60 -1.09 -2.67
CA HIS A 228 8.36 -1.23 -3.42
C HIS A 228 8.58 -1.77 -4.83
N SER A 229 9.72 -1.47 -5.45
CA SER A 229 10.05 -1.89 -6.81
C SER A 229 10.04 -3.41 -7.03
N ILE A 230 10.26 -4.21 -5.98
CA ILE A 230 10.22 -5.68 -6.09
C ILE A 230 8.95 -6.30 -5.49
N PHE A 231 8.05 -5.50 -4.90
CA PHE A 231 6.89 -6.01 -4.16
C PHE A 231 6.06 -7.00 -4.98
N THR A 232 5.61 -6.59 -6.16
CA THR A 232 4.71 -7.43 -6.97
C THR A 232 5.41 -8.70 -7.49
N SER A 233 6.70 -8.62 -7.82
CA SER A 233 7.47 -9.80 -8.23
C SER A 233 7.58 -10.82 -7.11
N ASP A 234 7.78 -10.36 -5.88
CA ASP A 234 7.77 -11.22 -4.70
C ASP A 234 6.38 -11.82 -4.43
N MET A 235 5.32 -11.02 -4.56
CA MET A 235 3.95 -11.52 -4.38
C MET A 235 3.61 -12.61 -5.41
N LYS A 236 3.96 -12.42 -6.68
CA LYS A 236 3.79 -13.45 -7.71
C LYS A 236 4.52 -14.74 -7.38
N ARG A 237 5.76 -14.62 -6.90
CA ARG A 237 6.56 -15.78 -6.52
C ARG A 237 5.95 -16.53 -5.34
N ILE A 238 5.45 -15.80 -4.33
CA ILE A 238 4.81 -16.39 -3.15
C ILE A 238 3.50 -17.09 -3.54
N VAL A 239 2.66 -16.41 -4.32
CA VAL A 239 1.37 -16.92 -4.76
C VAL A 239 1.52 -18.14 -5.68
N GLY A 240 2.60 -18.22 -6.45
CA GLY A 240 2.93 -19.35 -7.32
C GLY A 240 3.55 -20.56 -6.63
N ARG A 241 3.77 -20.52 -5.30
CA ARG A 241 4.33 -21.67 -4.57
C ARG A 241 3.38 -22.87 -4.60
N SER A 242 3.96 -24.05 -4.69
CA SER A 242 3.22 -25.30 -4.46
C SER A 242 2.90 -25.46 -2.97
N ALA A 243 1.78 -26.15 -2.66
CA ALA A 243 1.42 -26.50 -1.29
C ALA A 243 2.47 -27.40 -0.60
N PHE A 244 3.36 -28.01 -1.38
CA PHE A 244 4.41 -28.92 -0.91
C PHE A 244 5.81 -28.30 -0.94
N ASP A 245 5.95 -27.05 -1.38
CA ASP A 245 7.20 -26.29 -1.33
C ASP A 245 7.37 -25.68 0.07
N LEU A 246 7.70 -26.53 1.03
CA LEU A 246 7.98 -26.17 2.42
C LEU A 246 9.47 -25.92 2.64
#